data_ee9b66661cf4c68519a0c777ea5257e8
#
_entry.id   ee9b66661cf4c68519a0c777ea5257e8
#
_cell.length_a   1.000
_cell.length_b   1.000
_cell.length_c   1.000
_cell.angle_alpha   90.00
_cell.angle_beta   90.00
_cell.angle_gamma   90.00
#
_symmetry.space_group_name_H-M   'P 1'
#
loop_
_entity.id
_entity.type
_entity.pdbx_description
1 polymer ?
#
loop_
_entity_poly.entity_id
_entity_poly.type
_entity_poly.pdbx_seq_one_letter_code
_entity_poly.pdbx_strand_id
1 'polypeptide(L)'
;MKKYKLEITVFLSGALTMVLELIASRILSPYVGSSNLIWTSIIGIMLTSMSIGYWLGGKVADKNKENDINILSNYLSITAIATSLIPILEVVFVNTLAKYLEQLIIVAILSATIVFGIPSFLLAAVSPIAVKLKNSNIDNVGATSGKISSLSTIGSIFGTFFAGFILIPNLGVRNIVLGCSILLWILSIMLLKNKTKKYYILMLVELIVIIALNFLGGYIFKINNPDIIKDVDSEYSRIWVTEVATEQNKYKTLQVDTGLESYINQETGEMGAEYLKYYDLFDYYNKNANDILMIGGAAYTYPMHFLEKYENKKIDVVEIDSKMTEISEQEFGLDTTNPNLKIYTTDGRSFLNYNDKKKV
;
A
#
# COMPACT_ATOMS: atom_id res chain seq x y z
N MET A 1 -6.49 -22.77 -25.12
CA MET A 1 -6.60 -21.44 -24.51
C MET A 1 -8.04 -20.88 -24.49
N LYS A 2 -8.87 -21.04 -25.53
CA LYS A 2 -10.27 -20.48 -25.51
C LYS A 2 -11.16 -21.03 -24.38
N LYS A 3 -10.94 -22.25 -23.90
CA LYS A 3 -11.78 -22.99 -22.94
C LYS A 3 -11.67 -22.47 -21.49
N TYR A 4 -10.53 -21.83 -21.11
CA TYR A 4 -10.26 -21.45 -19.72
C TYR A 4 -10.21 -19.94 -19.48
N LYS A 5 -10.56 -19.12 -20.48
CA LYS A 5 -10.50 -17.66 -20.34
C LYS A 5 -11.35 -17.12 -19.19
N LEU A 6 -12.55 -17.65 -19.03
CA LEU A 6 -13.48 -17.23 -17.99
C LEU A 6 -12.97 -17.62 -16.60
N GLU A 7 -12.44 -18.83 -16.45
CA GLU A 7 -11.86 -19.31 -15.20
C GLU A 7 -10.64 -18.49 -14.79
N ILE A 8 -9.75 -18.19 -15.73
CA ILE A 8 -8.58 -17.32 -15.49
C ILE A 8 -9.03 -15.92 -15.07
N THR A 9 -10.05 -15.38 -15.72
CA THR A 9 -10.61 -14.06 -15.37
C THR A 9 -11.14 -14.06 -13.94
N VAL A 10 -11.91 -15.07 -13.54
CA VAL A 10 -12.46 -15.17 -12.19
C VAL A 10 -11.35 -15.32 -11.14
N PHE A 11 -10.38 -16.18 -11.40
CA PHE A 11 -9.22 -16.37 -10.52
C PHE A 11 -8.46 -15.05 -10.33
N LEU A 12 -8.09 -14.38 -11.42
CA LEU A 12 -7.34 -13.13 -11.36
C LEU A 12 -8.17 -11.98 -10.77
N SER A 13 -9.47 -11.90 -11.03
CA SER A 13 -10.33 -10.90 -10.38
C SER A 13 -10.40 -11.11 -8.87
N GLY A 14 -10.49 -12.35 -8.39
CA GLY A 14 -10.38 -12.66 -6.97
C GLY A 14 -9.04 -12.25 -6.38
N ALA A 15 -7.94 -12.54 -7.08
CA ALA A 15 -6.61 -12.12 -6.66
C ALA A 15 -6.48 -10.60 -6.56
N LEU A 16 -6.93 -9.88 -7.59
CA LEU A 16 -6.88 -8.42 -7.64
C LEU A 16 -7.75 -7.76 -6.57
N THR A 17 -8.87 -8.36 -6.19
CA THR A 17 -9.70 -7.89 -5.07
C THR A 17 -8.89 -7.86 -3.78
N MET A 18 -8.18 -8.93 -3.45
CA MET A 18 -7.35 -8.98 -2.24
C MET A 18 -6.10 -8.09 -2.32
N VAL A 19 -5.48 -7.98 -3.50
CA VAL A 19 -4.40 -7.01 -3.70
C VAL A 19 -4.87 -5.60 -3.40
N LEU A 20 -6.04 -5.19 -3.95
CA LEU A 20 -6.59 -3.86 -3.69
C LEU A 20 -6.97 -3.65 -2.22
N GLU A 21 -7.46 -4.69 -1.54
CA GLU A 21 -7.79 -4.61 -0.10
C GLU A 21 -6.54 -4.38 0.76
N LEU A 22 -5.45 -5.09 0.49
CA LEU A 22 -4.20 -4.92 1.23
C LEU A 22 -3.54 -3.57 0.96
N ILE A 23 -3.53 -3.10 -0.29
CA ILE A 23 -2.95 -1.79 -0.59
C ILE A 23 -3.84 -0.63 -0.10
N ALA A 24 -5.14 -0.84 0.12
CA ALA A 24 -6.02 0.19 0.64
C ALA A 24 -5.55 0.70 2.01
N SER A 25 -5.13 -0.19 2.90
CA SER A 25 -4.56 0.21 4.17
C SER A 25 -3.28 1.03 4.01
N ARG A 26 -2.41 0.64 3.07
CA ARG A 26 -1.16 1.34 2.79
C ARG A 26 -1.37 2.74 2.22
N ILE A 27 -2.37 2.90 1.35
CA ILE A 27 -2.73 4.20 0.77
C ILE A 27 -3.29 5.13 1.84
N LEU A 28 -4.08 4.61 2.77
CA LEU A 28 -4.77 5.41 3.77
C LEU A 28 -3.94 5.65 5.04
N SER A 29 -2.97 4.77 5.37
CA SER A 29 -2.22 4.84 6.62
C SER A 29 -1.49 6.17 6.87
N PRO A 30 -0.90 6.87 5.88
CA PRO A 30 -0.26 8.16 6.12
C PRO A 30 -1.22 9.27 6.57
N TYR A 31 -2.52 9.09 6.33
CA TYR A 31 -3.55 10.08 6.63
C TYR A 31 -4.36 9.76 7.89
N VAL A 32 -4.57 8.46 8.17
CA VAL A 32 -5.48 8.02 9.24
C VAL A 32 -4.83 7.06 10.23
N GLY A 33 -3.60 6.65 10.00
CA GLY A 33 -2.88 5.67 10.80
C GLY A 33 -3.25 4.22 10.47
N SER A 34 -2.67 3.28 11.23
CA SER A 34 -2.78 1.83 11.02
C SER A 34 -3.46 1.09 12.20
N SER A 35 -4.33 1.78 12.96
CA SER A 35 -5.04 1.17 14.10
C SER A 35 -6.05 0.10 13.65
N ASN A 36 -6.40 -0.81 14.57
CA ASN A 36 -7.43 -1.83 14.34
C ASN A 36 -8.77 -1.23 13.91
N LEU A 37 -9.15 -0.05 14.43
CA LEU A 37 -10.40 0.63 14.07
C LEU A 37 -10.37 1.08 12.60
N ILE A 38 -9.24 1.58 12.13
CA ILE A 38 -9.05 1.98 10.73
C ILE A 38 -9.12 0.77 9.82
N TRP A 39 -8.41 -0.32 10.15
CA TRP A 39 -8.48 -1.57 9.42
C TRP A 39 -9.91 -2.12 9.32
N THR A 40 -10.64 -2.14 10.43
CA THR A 40 -12.05 -2.57 10.47
C THR A 40 -12.92 -1.71 9.56
N SER A 41 -12.70 -0.39 9.54
CA SER A 41 -13.43 0.54 8.69
C SER A 41 -13.19 0.26 7.20
N ILE A 42 -11.94 0.07 6.78
CA ILE A 42 -11.55 -0.23 5.40
C ILE A 42 -12.18 -1.54 4.94
N ILE A 43 -11.97 -2.63 5.70
CA ILE A 43 -12.50 -3.95 5.39
C ILE A 43 -14.02 -3.92 5.32
N GLY A 44 -14.68 -3.28 6.32
CA GLY A 44 -16.14 -3.17 6.36
C GLY A 44 -16.73 -2.47 5.14
N ILE A 45 -16.13 -1.39 4.67
CA ILE A 45 -16.56 -0.67 3.46
C ILE A 45 -16.32 -1.49 2.20
N MET A 46 -15.17 -2.14 2.08
CA MET A 46 -14.86 -2.97 0.91
C MET A 46 -15.82 -4.16 0.82
N LEU A 47 -16.07 -4.88 1.91
CA LEU A 47 -17.04 -5.97 1.97
C LEU A 47 -18.46 -5.50 1.65
N THR A 48 -18.87 -4.32 2.15
CA THR A 48 -20.18 -3.72 1.82
C THR A 48 -20.28 -3.44 0.33
N SER A 49 -19.25 -2.81 -0.26
CA SER A 49 -19.18 -2.52 -1.69
C SER A 49 -19.24 -3.80 -2.52
N MET A 50 -18.50 -4.85 -2.10
CA MET A 50 -18.52 -6.16 -2.74
C MET A 50 -19.91 -6.82 -2.65
N SER A 51 -20.59 -6.73 -1.51
CA SER A 51 -21.94 -7.28 -1.33
C SER A 51 -22.93 -6.65 -2.31
N ILE A 52 -22.89 -5.33 -2.46
CA ILE A 52 -23.70 -4.60 -3.45
C ILE A 52 -23.29 -5.04 -4.87
N GLY A 53 -21.98 -5.24 -5.11
CA GLY A 53 -21.45 -5.71 -6.39
C GLY A 53 -21.97 -7.09 -6.80
N TYR A 54 -21.99 -8.05 -5.88
CA TYR A 54 -22.58 -9.36 -6.10
C TYR A 54 -24.07 -9.27 -6.45
N TRP A 55 -24.82 -8.48 -5.68
CA TRP A 55 -26.26 -8.33 -5.88
C TRP A 55 -26.60 -7.68 -7.23
N LEU A 56 -25.98 -6.53 -7.54
CA LEU A 56 -26.26 -5.82 -8.80
C LEU A 56 -25.63 -6.54 -10.00
N GLY A 57 -24.45 -7.16 -9.83
CA GLY A 57 -23.84 -8.01 -10.84
C GLY A 57 -24.72 -9.19 -11.24
N GLY A 58 -25.41 -9.80 -10.28
CA GLY A 58 -26.44 -10.81 -10.54
C GLY A 58 -27.60 -10.28 -11.40
N LYS A 59 -28.13 -9.10 -11.05
CA LYS A 59 -29.21 -8.46 -11.85
C LYS A 59 -28.77 -8.13 -13.29
N VAL A 60 -27.51 -7.68 -13.46
CA VAL A 60 -26.95 -7.43 -14.79
C VAL A 60 -26.78 -8.73 -15.57
N ALA A 61 -26.32 -9.78 -14.90
CA ALA A 61 -26.18 -11.10 -15.48
C ALA A 61 -27.53 -11.66 -15.99
N ASP A 62 -28.60 -11.50 -15.23
CA ASP A 62 -29.92 -11.96 -15.60
C ASP A 62 -30.53 -11.19 -16.80
N LYS A 63 -30.19 -9.90 -16.93
CA LYS A 63 -30.57 -9.10 -18.11
C LYS A 63 -29.84 -9.50 -19.38
N ASN A 64 -28.69 -10.17 -19.26
CA ASN A 64 -27.91 -10.68 -20.40
C ASN A 64 -28.50 -11.95 -20.96
N LYS A 65 -29.61 -11.81 -21.72
CA LYS A 65 -30.31 -12.97 -22.31
C LYS A 65 -29.51 -13.72 -23.36
N GLU A 66 -28.62 -13.02 -24.07
CA GLU A 66 -27.81 -13.60 -25.16
C GLU A 66 -26.48 -14.23 -24.64
N ASN A 67 -26.25 -14.23 -23.33
CA ASN A 67 -24.98 -14.68 -22.73
C ASN A 67 -23.74 -14.05 -23.42
N ASP A 68 -23.83 -12.74 -23.70
CA ASP A 68 -22.75 -12.01 -24.35
C ASP A 68 -21.57 -11.77 -23.41
N ILE A 69 -20.43 -12.37 -23.72
CA ILE A 69 -19.20 -12.25 -22.95
C ILE A 69 -18.63 -10.81 -23.00
N ASN A 70 -19.04 -9.99 -23.99
CA ASN A 70 -18.58 -8.61 -24.08
C ASN A 70 -19.06 -7.77 -22.88
N ILE A 71 -20.15 -8.16 -22.20
CA ILE A 71 -20.59 -7.51 -20.96
C ILE A 71 -19.50 -7.62 -19.90
N LEU A 72 -18.93 -8.82 -19.71
CA LEU A 72 -17.85 -9.02 -18.73
C LEU A 72 -16.57 -8.28 -19.16
N SER A 73 -16.26 -8.26 -20.45
CA SER A 73 -15.14 -7.47 -21.00
C SER A 73 -15.31 -5.99 -20.68
N ASN A 74 -16.49 -5.41 -20.90
CA ASN A 74 -16.76 -4.01 -20.61
C ASN A 74 -16.69 -3.71 -19.09
N TYR A 75 -17.19 -4.62 -18.24
CA TYR A 75 -17.05 -4.47 -16.79
C TYR A 75 -15.59 -4.41 -16.36
N LEU A 76 -14.73 -5.29 -16.88
CA LEU A 76 -13.30 -5.28 -16.58
C LEU A 76 -12.61 -4.01 -17.08
N SER A 77 -12.99 -3.53 -18.26
CA SER A 77 -12.51 -2.26 -18.83
C SER A 77 -12.84 -1.08 -17.89
N ILE A 78 -14.10 -0.95 -17.48
CA ILE A 78 -14.53 0.08 -16.54
C ILE A 78 -13.80 -0.07 -15.19
N THR A 79 -13.61 -1.29 -14.72
CA THR A 79 -12.87 -1.57 -13.48
C THR A 79 -11.41 -1.14 -13.59
N ALA A 80 -10.77 -1.38 -14.73
CA ALA A 80 -9.40 -0.93 -14.99
C ALA A 80 -9.26 0.59 -14.89
N ILE A 81 -10.18 1.34 -15.49
CA ILE A 81 -10.21 2.81 -15.40
C ILE A 81 -10.49 3.24 -13.96
N ALA A 82 -11.49 2.65 -13.29
CA ALA A 82 -11.83 2.99 -11.92
C ALA A 82 -10.65 2.75 -10.96
N THR A 83 -9.90 1.65 -11.15
CA THR A 83 -8.69 1.35 -10.37
C THR A 83 -7.58 2.36 -10.66
N SER A 84 -7.39 2.78 -11.90
CA SER A 84 -6.37 3.76 -12.27
C SER A 84 -6.63 5.17 -11.75
N LEU A 85 -7.86 5.48 -11.31
CA LEU A 85 -8.22 6.74 -10.65
C LEU A 85 -7.79 6.80 -9.18
N ILE A 86 -7.48 5.66 -8.55
CA ILE A 86 -7.12 5.58 -7.11
C ILE A 86 -6.07 6.63 -6.71
N PRO A 87 -4.93 6.81 -7.40
CA PRO A 87 -3.93 7.78 -7.01
C PRO A 87 -4.42 9.24 -7.06
N ILE A 88 -5.32 9.57 -7.96
CA ILE A 88 -5.93 10.91 -8.03
C ILE A 88 -6.92 11.10 -6.88
N LEU A 89 -7.77 10.11 -6.62
CA LEU A 89 -8.76 10.15 -5.55
C LEU A 89 -8.09 10.22 -4.17
N GLU A 90 -6.96 9.50 -3.98
CA GLU A 90 -6.12 9.62 -2.80
C GLU A 90 -5.78 11.09 -2.54
N VAL A 91 -5.15 11.75 -3.50
CA VAL A 91 -4.64 13.10 -3.29
C VAL A 91 -5.76 14.13 -3.15
N VAL A 92 -6.80 14.03 -3.97
CA VAL A 92 -7.87 15.03 -4.00
C VAL A 92 -8.81 14.87 -2.81
N PHE A 93 -9.22 13.65 -2.48
CA PHE A 93 -10.22 13.43 -1.44
C PHE A 93 -9.62 13.07 -0.09
N VAL A 94 -8.68 12.12 -0.01
CA VAL A 94 -8.16 11.66 1.28
C VAL A 94 -7.38 12.77 1.97
N ASN A 95 -6.48 13.43 1.25
CA ASN A 95 -5.72 14.56 1.78
C ASN A 95 -6.63 15.72 2.23
N THR A 96 -7.69 16.00 1.46
CA THR A 96 -8.66 17.04 1.82
C THR A 96 -9.47 16.64 3.05
N LEU A 97 -10.00 15.41 3.09
CA LEU A 97 -10.76 14.93 4.26
C LEU A 97 -9.92 14.93 5.53
N ALA A 98 -8.66 14.47 5.44
CA ALA A 98 -7.75 14.45 6.58
C ALA A 98 -7.41 15.87 7.11
N LYS A 99 -7.42 16.89 6.25
CA LYS A 99 -7.18 18.28 6.66
C LYS A 99 -8.38 18.93 7.36
N TYR A 100 -9.61 18.57 6.99
CA TYR A 100 -10.82 19.25 7.47
C TYR A 100 -11.63 18.46 8.50
N LEU A 101 -11.37 17.16 8.66
CA LEU A 101 -12.09 16.29 9.59
C LEU A 101 -11.14 15.77 10.68
N GLU A 102 -11.45 16.06 11.93
CA GLU A 102 -10.65 15.62 13.09
C GLU A 102 -10.85 14.13 13.42
N GLN A 103 -12.01 13.56 13.06
CA GLN A 103 -12.36 12.18 13.40
C GLN A 103 -11.78 11.19 12.39
N LEU A 104 -10.64 10.58 12.70
CA LEU A 104 -9.91 9.66 11.82
C LEU A 104 -10.77 8.50 11.29
N ILE A 105 -11.70 7.97 12.10
CA ILE A 105 -12.60 6.89 11.68
C ILE A 105 -13.52 7.34 10.54
N ILE A 106 -14.08 8.56 10.62
CA ILE A 106 -14.94 9.12 9.58
C ILE A 106 -14.12 9.35 8.30
N VAL A 107 -12.90 9.89 8.44
CA VAL A 107 -11.97 10.05 7.32
C VAL A 107 -11.71 8.70 6.66
N ALA A 108 -11.41 7.65 7.43
CA ALA A 108 -11.16 6.31 6.91
C ALA A 108 -12.36 5.73 6.15
N ILE A 109 -13.58 5.83 6.71
CA ILE A 109 -14.81 5.33 6.11
C ILE A 109 -15.11 6.06 4.78
N LEU A 110 -15.08 7.39 4.79
CA LEU A 110 -15.35 8.19 3.59
C LEU A 110 -14.28 7.96 2.52
N SER A 111 -13.01 7.95 2.90
CA SER A 111 -11.89 7.69 2.00
C SER A 111 -11.96 6.30 1.38
N ALA A 112 -12.18 5.26 2.18
CA ALA A 112 -12.35 3.89 1.68
C ALA A 112 -13.54 3.80 0.70
N THR A 113 -14.65 4.47 1.00
CA THR A 113 -15.84 4.48 0.14
C THR A 113 -15.56 5.15 -1.20
N ILE A 114 -14.91 6.32 -1.20
CA ILE A 114 -14.67 7.11 -2.41
C ILE A 114 -13.59 6.44 -3.27
N VAL A 115 -12.50 6.00 -2.66
CA VAL A 115 -11.31 5.51 -3.37
C VAL A 115 -11.48 4.07 -3.83
N PHE A 116 -11.98 3.19 -2.95
CA PHE A 116 -12.02 1.75 -3.20
C PHE A 116 -13.43 1.18 -3.42
N GLY A 117 -14.48 1.92 -3.07
CA GLY A 117 -15.86 1.43 -3.18
C GLY A 117 -16.23 1.00 -4.60
N ILE A 118 -15.95 1.84 -5.60
CA ILE A 118 -16.28 1.54 -7.01
C ILE A 118 -15.45 0.37 -7.55
N PRO A 119 -14.11 0.34 -7.44
CA PRO A 119 -13.32 -0.81 -7.88
C PRO A 119 -13.76 -2.13 -7.24
N SER A 120 -13.98 -2.14 -5.92
CA SER A 120 -14.40 -3.35 -5.17
C SER A 120 -15.78 -3.84 -5.61
N PHE A 121 -16.72 -2.92 -5.80
CA PHE A 121 -18.06 -3.20 -6.33
C PHE A 121 -18.00 -3.87 -7.70
N LEU A 122 -17.22 -3.31 -8.63
CA LEU A 122 -17.11 -3.82 -10.00
C LEU A 122 -16.41 -5.17 -10.05
N LEU A 123 -15.32 -5.38 -9.26
CA LEU A 123 -14.63 -6.66 -9.16
C LEU A 123 -15.56 -7.76 -8.64
N ALA A 124 -16.35 -7.47 -7.63
CA ALA A 124 -17.30 -8.44 -7.07
C ALA A 124 -18.38 -8.87 -8.09
N ALA A 125 -18.81 -7.97 -8.98
CA ALA A 125 -19.79 -8.28 -10.02
C ALA A 125 -19.28 -9.31 -11.05
N VAL A 126 -17.97 -9.52 -11.16
CA VAL A 126 -17.38 -10.51 -12.09
C VAL A 126 -17.89 -11.92 -11.85
N SER A 127 -17.97 -12.35 -10.57
CA SER A 127 -18.36 -13.72 -10.21
C SER A 127 -19.78 -14.08 -10.65
N PRO A 128 -20.86 -13.35 -10.33
CA PRO A 128 -22.21 -13.67 -10.77
C PRO A 128 -22.36 -13.60 -12.29
N ILE A 129 -21.70 -12.63 -12.95
CA ILE A 129 -21.72 -12.55 -14.42
C ILE A 129 -21.03 -13.79 -15.02
N ALA A 130 -19.92 -14.24 -14.47
CA ALA A 130 -19.20 -15.43 -14.92
C ALA A 130 -20.02 -16.73 -14.72
N VAL A 131 -20.75 -16.84 -13.61
CA VAL A 131 -21.68 -17.97 -13.37
C VAL A 131 -22.72 -18.03 -14.49
N LYS A 132 -23.34 -16.89 -14.82
CA LYS A 132 -24.36 -16.82 -15.89
C LYS A 132 -23.78 -17.18 -17.26
N LEU A 133 -22.60 -16.64 -17.60
CA LEU A 133 -21.95 -16.90 -18.89
C LEU A 133 -21.54 -18.35 -19.08
N LYS A 134 -21.25 -19.07 -17.99
CA LYS A 134 -20.84 -20.47 -18.04
C LYS A 134 -22.00 -21.43 -18.00
N ASN A 135 -23.13 -21.01 -17.47
CA ASN A 135 -24.28 -21.88 -17.22
C ASN A 135 -25.23 -21.85 -18.43
N SER A 136 -25.32 -22.97 -19.14
CA SER A 136 -26.24 -23.15 -20.25
C SER A 136 -27.55 -23.82 -19.81
N ASN A 137 -27.57 -24.55 -18.68
CA ASN A 137 -28.74 -25.32 -18.20
C ASN A 137 -28.96 -25.14 -16.70
N ILE A 138 -30.21 -25.08 -16.28
CA ILE A 138 -30.64 -24.90 -14.88
C ILE A 138 -30.14 -26.03 -13.97
N ASP A 139 -30.02 -27.27 -14.49
CA ASP A 139 -29.68 -28.47 -13.71
C ASP A 139 -28.27 -28.44 -13.09
N ASN A 140 -27.35 -27.62 -13.60
CA ASN A 140 -25.96 -27.56 -13.17
C ASN A 140 -25.55 -26.22 -12.49
N VAL A 141 -26.52 -25.39 -12.11
CA VAL A 141 -26.25 -24.05 -11.52
C VAL A 141 -25.42 -24.15 -10.25
N GLY A 142 -25.74 -25.10 -9.34
CA GLY A 142 -25.03 -25.30 -8.09
C GLY A 142 -23.55 -25.66 -8.30
N ALA A 143 -23.29 -26.63 -9.17
CA ALA A 143 -21.92 -27.06 -9.47
C ALA A 143 -21.10 -25.96 -10.16
N THR A 144 -21.72 -25.20 -11.07
CA THR A 144 -21.06 -24.09 -11.77
C THR A 144 -20.78 -22.93 -10.82
N SER A 145 -21.74 -22.55 -9.97
CA SER A 145 -21.57 -21.52 -8.95
C SER A 145 -20.47 -21.90 -7.96
N GLY A 146 -20.50 -23.13 -7.43
CA GLY A 146 -19.47 -23.64 -6.55
C GLY A 146 -18.08 -23.61 -7.17
N LYS A 147 -17.94 -24.01 -8.44
CA LYS A 147 -16.67 -23.96 -9.16
C LYS A 147 -16.14 -22.53 -9.35
N ILE A 148 -17.02 -21.60 -9.75
CA ILE A 148 -16.64 -20.19 -9.94
C ILE A 148 -16.25 -19.55 -8.60
N SER A 149 -17.04 -19.77 -7.55
CA SER A 149 -16.72 -19.28 -6.20
C SER A 149 -15.40 -19.84 -5.68
N SER A 150 -15.16 -21.15 -5.85
CA SER A 150 -13.89 -21.79 -5.47
C SER A 150 -12.69 -21.16 -6.21
N LEU A 151 -12.79 -20.95 -7.52
CA LEU A 151 -11.73 -20.29 -8.30
C LEU A 151 -11.46 -18.87 -7.84
N SER A 152 -12.51 -18.10 -7.58
CA SER A 152 -12.38 -16.73 -7.03
C SER A 152 -11.67 -16.75 -5.68
N THR A 153 -12.07 -17.65 -4.77
CA THR A 153 -11.46 -17.77 -3.43
C THR A 153 -10.00 -18.22 -3.51
N ILE A 154 -9.66 -19.19 -4.37
CA ILE A 154 -8.26 -19.58 -4.58
C ILE A 154 -7.45 -18.43 -5.14
N GLY A 155 -8.03 -17.65 -6.08
CA GLY A 155 -7.43 -16.43 -6.57
C GLY A 155 -7.19 -15.40 -5.44
N SER A 156 -8.18 -15.22 -4.57
CA SER A 156 -8.06 -14.32 -3.39
C SER A 156 -6.93 -14.75 -2.47
N ILE A 157 -6.82 -16.04 -2.15
CA ILE A 157 -5.71 -16.56 -1.33
C ILE A 157 -4.36 -16.28 -2.00
N PHE A 158 -4.24 -16.59 -3.30
CA PHE A 158 -3.04 -16.31 -4.07
C PHE A 158 -2.71 -14.79 -4.06
N GLY A 159 -3.71 -13.95 -4.33
CA GLY A 159 -3.55 -12.51 -4.33
C GLY A 159 -3.09 -11.94 -3.00
N THR A 160 -3.62 -12.46 -1.88
CA THR A 160 -3.23 -12.06 -0.52
C THR A 160 -1.74 -12.32 -0.26
N PHE A 161 -1.28 -13.55 -0.49
CA PHE A 161 0.12 -13.90 -0.27
C PHE A 161 1.06 -13.20 -1.26
N PHE A 162 0.64 -13.12 -2.52
CA PHE A 162 1.43 -12.45 -3.56
C PHE A 162 1.57 -10.94 -3.28
N ALA A 163 0.49 -10.28 -2.86
CA ALA A 163 0.54 -8.87 -2.48
C ALA A 163 1.43 -8.65 -1.25
N GLY A 164 1.21 -9.42 -0.17
CA GLY A 164 1.92 -9.21 1.10
C GLY A 164 3.41 -9.54 1.02
N PHE A 165 3.78 -10.65 0.37
CA PHE A 165 5.17 -11.11 0.38
C PHE A 165 5.99 -10.66 -0.84
N ILE A 166 5.34 -10.30 -1.94
CA ILE A 166 6.07 -10.01 -3.18
C ILE A 166 5.81 -8.58 -3.68
N LEU A 167 4.52 -8.19 -3.83
CA LEU A 167 4.24 -6.89 -4.45
C LEU A 167 4.60 -5.72 -3.52
N ILE A 168 4.08 -5.72 -2.29
CA ILE A 168 4.26 -4.60 -1.36
C ILE A 168 5.74 -4.39 -1.01
N PRO A 169 6.54 -5.43 -0.69
CA PRO A 169 7.95 -5.23 -0.37
C PRO A 169 8.82 -4.72 -1.53
N ASN A 170 8.42 -5.03 -2.78
CA ASN A 170 9.27 -4.76 -3.94
C ASN A 170 8.77 -3.64 -4.86
N LEU A 171 7.49 -3.32 -4.79
CA LEU A 171 6.86 -2.33 -5.67
C LEU A 171 6.14 -1.28 -4.83
N GLY A 172 6.35 -0.02 -5.09
CA GLY A 172 5.55 1.03 -4.45
C GLY A 172 4.06 0.89 -4.78
N VAL A 173 3.20 1.31 -3.85
CA VAL A 173 1.73 1.14 -3.94
C VAL A 173 1.16 1.67 -5.27
N ARG A 174 1.66 2.79 -5.79
CA ARG A 174 1.23 3.35 -7.10
C ARG A 174 1.51 2.40 -8.25
N ASN A 175 2.67 1.73 -8.25
CA ASN A 175 3.03 0.77 -9.29
C ASN A 175 2.15 -0.48 -9.21
N ILE A 176 1.76 -0.89 -8.01
CA ILE A 176 0.82 -2.00 -7.80
C ILE A 176 -0.56 -1.63 -8.37
N VAL A 177 -1.08 -0.43 -8.09
CA VAL A 177 -2.34 0.07 -8.66
C VAL A 177 -2.30 0.08 -10.19
N LEU A 178 -1.21 0.59 -10.77
CA LEU A 178 -1.01 0.58 -12.23
C LEU A 178 -0.98 -0.85 -12.77
N GLY A 179 -0.25 -1.76 -12.14
CA GLY A 179 -0.19 -3.17 -12.51
C GLY A 179 -1.55 -3.85 -12.46
N CYS A 180 -2.35 -3.60 -11.40
CA CYS A 180 -3.73 -4.08 -11.28
C CYS A 180 -4.62 -3.56 -12.43
N SER A 181 -4.53 -2.26 -12.73
CA SER A 181 -5.30 -1.64 -13.80
C SER A 181 -4.93 -2.21 -15.18
N ILE A 182 -3.65 -2.38 -15.47
CA ILE A 182 -3.17 -3.00 -16.71
C ILE A 182 -3.61 -4.47 -16.81
N LEU A 183 -3.54 -5.23 -15.72
CA LEU A 183 -3.98 -6.63 -15.72
C LEU A 183 -5.48 -6.74 -15.98
N LEU A 184 -6.32 -5.88 -15.38
CA LEU A 184 -7.75 -5.80 -15.65
C LEU A 184 -8.03 -5.45 -17.12
N TRP A 185 -7.29 -4.52 -17.68
CA TRP A 185 -7.36 -4.15 -19.09
C TRP A 185 -6.99 -5.34 -20.00
N ILE A 186 -5.91 -6.09 -19.69
CA ILE A 186 -5.52 -7.30 -20.44
C ILE A 186 -6.64 -8.35 -20.39
N LEU A 187 -7.26 -8.57 -19.20
CA LEU A 187 -8.38 -9.48 -19.06
C LEU A 187 -9.59 -9.06 -19.89
N SER A 188 -9.88 -7.76 -19.95
CA SER A 188 -10.94 -7.21 -20.81
C SER A 188 -10.69 -7.58 -22.28
N ILE A 189 -9.50 -7.32 -22.82
CA ILE A 189 -9.14 -7.64 -24.21
C ILE A 189 -9.19 -9.15 -24.46
N MET A 190 -8.75 -9.96 -23.51
CA MET A 190 -8.77 -11.42 -23.62
C MET A 190 -10.16 -11.99 -23.84
N LEU A 191 -11.19 -11.36 -23.25
CA LEU A 191 -12.59 -11.76 -23.36
C LEU A 191 -13.30 -11.22 -24.59
N LEU A 192 -12.79 -10.17 -25.22
CA LEU A 192 -13.45 -9.51 -26.34
C LEU A 192 -13.67 -10.48 -27.50
N LYS A 193 -14.94 -10.61 -27.95
CA LYS A 193 -15.33 -11.44 -29.11
C LYS A 193 -15.13 -10.70 -30.44
N ASN A 194 -15.58 -9.48 -30.53
CA ASN A 194 -15.60 -8.70 -31.76
C ASN A 194 -14.31 -7.87 -31.88
N LYS A 195 -13.36 -8.38 -32.64
CA LYS A 195 -12.05 -7.74 -32.86
C LYS A 195 -12.06 -6.84 -34.11
N THR A 196 -12.90 -5.79 -34.12
CA THR A 196 -12.87 -4.80 -35.20
C THR A 196 -11.77 -3.76 -34.94
N LYS A 197 -11.26 -3.11 -36.00
CA LYS A 197 -10.25 -2.04 -35.90
C LYS A 197 -10.66 -0.95 -34.90
N LYS A 198 -11.93 -0.62 -34.82
CA LYS A 198 -12.48 0.37 -33.88
C LYS A 198 -12.25 -0.04 -32.42
N TYR A 199 -12.42 -1.32 -32.06
CA TYR A 199 -12.20 -1.80 -30.70
C TYR A 199 -10.71 -1.77 -30.31
N TYR A 200 -9.81 -2.09 -31.22
CA TYR A 200 -8.38 -1.98 -30.95
C TYR A 200 -7.94 -0.54 -30.69
N ILE A 201 -8.49 0.42 -31.45
CA ILE A 201 -8.23 1.85 -31.21
C ILE A 201 -8.79 2.25 -29.83
N LEU A 202 -10.01 1.84 -29.48
CA LEU A 202 -10.60 2.15 -28.18
C LEU A 202 -9.75 1.58 -27.02
N MET A 203 -9.31 0.34 -27.14
CA MET A 203 -8.45 -0.30 -26.14
C MET A 203 -7.10 0.38 -26.01
N LEU A 204 -6.52 0.86 -27.12
CA LEU A 204 -5.26 1.63 -27.08
C LEU A 204 -5.48 2.97 -26.36
N VAL A 205 -6.57 3.67 -26.65
CA VAL A 205 -6.93 4.91 -25.96
C VAL A 205 -7.13 4.66 -24.47
N GLU A 206 -7.80 3.59 -24.12
CA GLU A 206 -8.01 3.19 -22.71
C GLU A 206 -6.68 2.94 -21.99
N LEU A 207 -5.74 2.23 -22.59
CA LEU A 207 -4.41 2.01 -22.02
C LEU A 207 -3.68 3.33 -21.79
N ILE A 208 -3.74 4.24 -22.75
CA ILE A 208 -3.15 5.58 -22.63
C ILE A 208 -3.78 6.33 -21.45
N VAL A 209 -5.10 6.25 -21.31
CA VAL A 209 -5.84 6.88 -20.20
C VAL A 209 -5.43 6.28 -18.87
N ILE A 210 -5.34 4.95 -18.73
CA ILE A 210 -4.90 4.26 -17.51
C ILE A 210 -3.51 4.74 -17.08
N ILE A 211 -2.58 4.78 -18.01
CA ILE A 211 -1.21 5.24 -17.75
C ILE A 211 -1.20 6.73 -17.38
N ALA A 212 -1.91 7.55 -18.14
CA ALA A 212 -1.99 8.99 -17.89
C ALA A 212 -2.60 9.33 -16.52
N LEU A 213 -3.67 8.66 -16.10
CA LEU A 213 -4.30 8.87 -14.80
C LEU A 213 -3.35 8.51 -13.64
N ASN A 214 -2.58 7.43 -13.76
CA ASN A 214 -1.61 7.04 -12.75
C ASN A 214 -0.48 8.09 -12.61
N PHE A 215 0.09 8.53 -13.74
CA PHE A 215 1.11 9.59 -13.74
C PHE A 215 0.57 10.92 -13.23
N LEU A 216 -0.65 11.29 -13.64
CA LEU A 216 -1.31 12.50 -13.19
C LEU A 216 -1.53 12.49 -11.67
N GLY A 217 -1.95 11.35 -11.10
CA GLY A 217 -2.08 11.18 -9.65
C GLY A 217 -0.75 11.44 -8.93
N GLY A 218 0.36 10.90 -9.43
CA GLY A 218 1.70 11.16 -8.89
C GLY A 218 2.12 12.63 -8.99
N TYR A 219 1.80 13.26 -10.10
CA TYR A 219 2.10 14.69 -10.32
C TYR A 219 1.29 15.59 -9.39
N ILE A 220 -0.02 15.35 -9.26
CA ILE A 220 -0.89 16.09 -8.34
C ILE A 220 -0.45 15.89 -6.89
N PHE A 221 -0.04 14.66 -6.50
CA PHE A 221 0.48 14.39 -5.17
C PHE A 221 1.68 15.29 -4.85
N LYS A 222 2.64 15.37 -5.76
CA LYS A 222 3.84 16.19 -5.58
C LYS A 222 3.54 17.68 -5.46
N ILE A 223 2.55 18.18 -6.23
CA ILE A 223 2.13 19.61 -6.15
C ILE A 223 1.42 19.89 -4.81
N ASN A 224 0.56 18.99 -4.35
CA ASN A 224 -0.22 19.21 -3.13
C ASN A 224 0.57 18.98 -1.83
N ASN A 225 1.73 18.32 -1.93
CA ASN A 225 2.60 18.04 -0.80
C ASN A 225 4.05 18.42 -1.15
N PRO A 226 4.33 19.72 -1.36
CA PRO A 226 5.65 20.18 -1.80
C PRO A 226 6.75 19.90 -0.77
N ASP A 227 6.38 19.81 0.51
CA ASP A 227 7.28 19.56 1.62
C ASP A 227 7.75 18.10 1.67
N ILE A 228 7.05 17.16 1.02
CA ILE A 228 7.47 15.76 0.93
C ILE A 228 8.56 15.64 -0.14
N ILE A 229 9.80 15.49 0.31
CA ILE A 229 10.95 15.30 -0.58
C ILE A 229 11.14 13.83 -1.00
N LYS A 230 10.65 12.90 -0.16
CA LYS A 230 10.73 11.47 -0.44
C LYS A 230 9.49 10.73 0.07
N ASP A 231 8.93 9.87 -0.77
CA ASP A 231 7.77 9.01 -0.49
C ASP A 231 8.17 7.58 -0.86
N VAL A 232 8.34 6.74 0.14
CA VAL A 232 8.86 5.37 0.00
C VAL A 232 7.93 4.39 0.67
N ASP A 233 7.53 3.36 -0.08
CA ASP A 233 6.88 2.18 0.50
C ASP A 233 7.94 1.16 0.90
N SER A 234 7.88 0.68 2.14
CA SER A 234 8.70 -0.42 2.64
C SER A 234 7.86 -1.69 2.84
N GLU A 235 8.50 -2.76 3.25
CA GLU A 235 7.81 -3.98 3.68
C GLU A 235 6.85 -3.73 4.85
N TYR A 236 7.21 -2.80 5.75
CA TYR A 236 6.50 -2.55 7.02
C TYR A 236 5.51 -1.39 6.94
N SER A 237 5.89 -0.27 6.31
CA SER A 237 5.14 0.98 6.35
C SER A 237 5.35 1.84 5.10
N ARG A 238 4.57 2.91 4.98
CA ARG A 238 4.85 4.01 4.06
C ARG A 238 5.60 5.09 4.81
N ILE A 239 6.73 5.53 4.26
CA ILE A 239 7.67 6.45 4.88
C ILE A 239 7.71 7.73 4.08
N TRP A 240 7.52 8.86 4.74
CA TRP A 240 7.71 10.18 4.16
C TRP A 240 8.89 10.87 4.80
N VAL A 241 9.75 11.46 3.98
CA VAL A 241 10.72 12.45 4.44
C VAL A 241 10.23 13.82 4.01
N THR A 242 10.10 14.73 4.96
CA THR A 242 9.63 16.08 4.67
C THR A 242 10.66 17.12 5.10
N GLU A 243 10.66 18.25 4.39
CA GLU A 243 11.40 19.46 4.78
C GLU A 243 10.40 20.52 5.20
N VAL A 244 10.47 20.91 6.46
CA VAL A 244 9.59 21.93 7.04
C VAL A 244 10.42 23.13 7.45
N ALA A 245 10.16 24.28 6.83
CA ALA A 245 10.77 25.55 7.20
C ALA A 245 9.85 26.30 8.15
N THR A 246 10.38 26.72 9.28
CA THR A 246 9.79 27.73 10.18
C THR A 246 10.49 29.06 9.99
N GLU A 247 10.01 30.13 10.62
CA GLU A 247 10.65 31.45 10.55
C GLU A 247 12.11 31.45 11.05
N GLN A 248 12.49 30.50 11.92
CA GLN A 248 13.78 30.46 12.59
C GLN A 248 14.66 29.27 12.20
N ASN A 249 14.07 28.15 11.76
CA ASN A 249 14.78 26.91 11.55
C ASN A 249 14.21 26.11 10.39
N LYS A 250 15.06 25.28 9.78
CA LYS A 250 14.67 24.26 8.82
C LYS A 250 14.81 22.89 9.44
N TYR A 251 13.75 22.11 9.36
CA TYR A 251 13.74 20.74 9.88
C TYR A 251 13.57 19.74 8.75
N LYS A 252 14.33 18.67 8.81
CA LYS A 252 14.08 17.45 8.03
C LYS A 252 13.44 16.44 8.95
N THR A 253 12.30 15.89 8.54
CA THR A 253 11.52 14.98 9.37
C THR A 253 11.36 13.64 8.69
N LEU A 254 11.27 12.58 9.46
CA LEU A 254 10.91 11.24 9.03
C LEU A 254 9.58 10.87 9.67
N GLN A 255 8.59 10.60 8.83
CA GLN A 255 7.25 10.23 9.22
C GLN A 255 6.96 8.80 8.75
N VAL A 256 6.39 7.99 9.63
CA VAL A 256 5.90 6.63 9.36
C VAL A 256 4.41 6.61 9.59
N ASP A 257 3.65 6.34 8.55
CA ASP A 257 2.19 6.51 8.57
C ASP A 257 1.82 7.92 9.10
N THR A 258 1.09 8.02 10.23
CA THR A 258 0.78 9.31 10.86
C THR A 258 1.78 9.73 11.95
N GLY A 259 2.76 8.88 12.27
CA GLY A 259 3.73 9.10 13.34
C GLY A 259 4.94 9.90 12.86
N LEU A 260 5.29 10.97 13.59
CA LEU A 260 6.56 11.65 13.43
C LEU A 260 7.61 10.91 14.26
N GLU A 261 8.46 10.11 13.59
CA GLU A 261 9.42 9.23 14.27
C GLU A 261 10.74 9.93 14.59
N SER A 262 11.19 10.81 13.71
CA SER A 262 12.43 11.55 13.90
C SER A 262 12.39 12.89 13.19
N TYR A 263 13.11 13.86 13.71
CA TYR A 263 13.40 15.10 13.00
C TYR A 263 14.74 15.69 13.46
N ILE A 264 15.40 16.39 12.55
CA ILE A 264 16.70 17.02 12.76
C ILE A 264 16.63 18.46 12.27
N ASN A 265 17.26 19.37 13.01
CA ASN A 265 17.49 20.73 12.55
C ASN A 265 18.58 20.70 11.49
N GLN A 266 18.29 21.14 10.27
CA GLN A 266 19.25 21.10 9.15
C GLN A 266 20.40 22.09 9.29
N GLU A 267 20.23 23.15 10.11
CA GLU A 267 21.25 24.19 10.30
C GLU A 267 22.22 23.83 11.43
N THR A 268 21.70 23.27 12.53
CA THR A 268 22.51 22.97 13.72
C THR A 268 22.90 21.48 13.82
N GLY A 269 22.26 20.61 13.08
CA GLY A 269 22.43 19.16 13.22
C GLY A 269 21.76 18.58 14.47
N GLU A 270 21.11 19.39 15.29
CA GLU A 270 20.52 18.93 16.54
C GLU A 270 19.28 18.06 16.33
N MET A 271 19.18 17.03 17.17
CA MET A 271 17.96 16.22 17.27
C MET A 271 16.80 17.07 17.75
N GLY A 272 15.68 17.05 17.01
CA GLY A 272 14.52 17.82 17.38
C GLY A 272 13.67 17.18 18.49
N ALA A 273 13.64 15.84 18.57
CA ALA A 273 12.82 15.14 19.54
C ALA A 273 13.43 15.16 20.95
N GLU A 274 12.85 15.93 21.85
CA GLU A 274 13.37 16.10 23.21
C GLU A 274 13.53 14.80 24.00
N TYR A 275 12.63 13.83 23.78
CA TYR A 275 12.68 12.56 24.50
C TYR A 275 13.96 11.76 24.20
N LEU A 276 14.57 11.93 23.03
CA LEU A 276 15.81 11.27 22.68
C LEU A 276 16.99 11.71 23.57
N LYS A 277 16.94 12.93 24.10
CA LYS A 277 17.95 13.45 25.04
C LYS A 277 17.97 12.64 26.35
N TYR A 278 16.84 12.02 26.73
CA TYR A 278 16.77 11.17 27.92
C TYR A 278 17.51 9.83 27.75
N TYR A 279 17.81 9.42 26.53
CA TYR A 279 18.63 8.23 26.31
C TYR A 279 20.06 8.40 26.83
N ASP A 280 20.57 9.62 26.93
CA ASP A 280 21.85 9.93 27.53
C ASP A 280 21.92 9.66 29.06
N LEU A 281 20.77 9.40 29.71
CA LEU A 281 20.75 8.99 31.11
C LEU A 281 21.47 7.67 31.38
N PHE A 282 21.71 6.84 30.35
CA PHE A 282 22.51 5.64 30.52
C PHE A 282 23.91 5.97 31.11
N ASP A 283 24.50 7.07 30.67
CA ASP A 283 25.84 7.50 31.15
C ASP A 283 25.82 7.97 32.60
N TYR A 284 24.67 8.50 33.06
CA TYR A 284 24.48 8.83 34.48
C TYR A 284 24.37 7.57 35.35
N TYR A 285 23.64 6.55 34.89
CA TYR A 285 23.44 5.31 35.68
C TYR A 285 24.59 4.32 35.56
N ASN A 286 25.27 4.27 34.43
CA ASN A 286 26.38 3.34 34.19
C ASN A 286 27.47 3.99 33.31
N LYS A 287 28.34 4.77 33.96
CA LYS A 287 29.47 5.44 33.29
C LYS A 287 30.44 4.49 32.60
N ASN A 288 30.48 3.24 33.02
CA ASN A 288 31.37 2.21 32.47
C ASN A 288 30.75 1.46 31.26
N ALA A 289 29.51 1.77 30.88
CA ALA A 289 28.92 1.19 29.69
C ALA A 289 29.64 1.72 28.45
N ASN A 290 30.31 0.85 27.72
CA ASN A 290 31.03 1.18 26.48
C ASN A 290 30.27 0.67 25.24
N ASP A 291 29.44 -0.33 25.41
CA ASP A 291 28.66 -0.94 24.36
C ASP A 291 27.16 -0.73 24.68
N ILE A 292 26.45 -0.08 23.77
CA ILE A 292 25.04 0.24 23.91
C ILE A 292 24.25 -0.49 22.83
N LEU A 293 23.11 -1.07 23.20
CA LEU A 293 22.16 -1.65 22.28
C LEU A 293 20.93 -0.74 22.18
N MET A 294 20.59 -0.33 20.97
CA MET A 294 19.36 0.39 20.64
C MET A 294 18.44 -0.49 19.79
N ILE A 295 17.15 -0.57 20.15
CA ILE A 295 16.15 -1.29 19.38
C ILE A 295 15.23 -0.26 18.71
N GLY A 296 15.22 -0.27 17.36
CA GLY A 296 14.60 0.74 16.51
C GLY A 296 15.57 1.88 16.20
N GLY A 297 15.82 2.11 14.91
CA GLY A 297 16.73 3.16 14.44
C GLY A 297 15.99 4.42 13.98
N ALA A 298 14.81 4.25 13.38
CA ALA A 298 14.07 5.30 12.67
C ALA A 298 14.99 6.08 11.71
N ALA A 299 15.16 7.41 11.87
CA ALA A 299 16.12 8.18 11.08
C ALA A 299 17.55 8.17 11.67
N TYR A 300 17.85 7.32 12.64
CA TYR A 300 19.16 7.20 13.30
C TYR A 300 19.68 8.52 13.92
N THR A 301 18.80 9.44 14.24
CA THR A 301 19.19 10.74 14.80
C THR A 301 19.88 10.60 16.15
N TYR A 302 19.41 9.68 17.03
CA TYR A 302 20.08 9.41 18.28
C TYR A 302 21.42 8.65 18.10
N PRO A 303 21.52 7.59 17.31
CA PRO A 303 22.81 6.95 17.00
C PRO A 303 23.87 7.94 16.48
N MET A 304 23.51 8.86 15.59
CA MET A 304 24.43 9.90 15.10
C MET A 304 24.88 10.83 16.24
N HIS A 305 23.94 11.35 17.03
CA HIS A 305 24.26 12.15 18.21
C HIS A 305 25.16 11.39 19.22
N PHE A 306 24.88 10.11 19.46
CA PHE A 306 25.67 9.27 20.36
C PHE A 306 27.12 9.15 19.87
N LEU A 307 27.34 8.90 18.58
CA LEU A 307 28.66 8.76 17.99
C LEU A 307 29.48 10.06 18.04
N GLU A 308 28.83 11.20 17.90
CA GLU A 308 29.46 12.51 18.05
C GLU A 308 29.85 12.81 19.51
N LYS A 309 28.97 12.45 20.45
CA LYS A 309 29.15 12.78 21.87
C LYS A 309 30.10 11.84 22.60
N TYR A 310 30.13 10.56 22.21
CA TYR A 310 30.83 9.50 22.91
C TYR A 310 31.86 8.78 21.99
N GLU A 311 32.96 9.43 21.66
CA GLU A 311 33.96 8.95 20.68
C GLU A 311 34.49 7.55 20.93
N ASN A 312 34.56 7.09 22.22
CA ASN A 312 35.15 5.81 22.64
C ASN A 312 34.08 4.73 22.93
N LYS A 313 32.81 5.00 22.75
CA LYS A 313 31.71 4.05 22.99
C LYS A 313 31.18 3.52 21.67
N LYS A 314 30.55 2.35 21.73
CA LYS A 314 29.93 1.69 20.56
C LYS A 314 28.42 1.62 20.71
N ILE A 315 27.72 1.70 19.58
CA ILE A 315 26.28 1.52 19.53
C ILE A 315 25.92 0.47 18.48
N ASP A 316 25.24 -0.55 18.94
CA ASP A 316 24.58 -1.55 18.09
C ASP A 316 23.13 -1.18 17.93
N VAL A 317 22.64 -1.05 16.69
CA VAL A 317 21.25 -0.69 16.38
C VAL A 317 20.57 -1.86 15.69
N VAL A 318 19.43 -2.27 16.23
CA VAL A 318 18.57 -3.30 15.62
C VAL A 318 17.39 -2.62 15.00
N GLU A 319 17.34 -2.59 13.68
CA GLU A 319 16.23 -1.99 12.90
C GLU A 319 15.62 -3.07 12.00
N ILE A 320 14.29 -3.18 12.05
CA ILE A 320 13.59 -4.21 11.27
C ILE A 320 13.47 -3.82 9.79
N ASP A 321 13.34 -2.54 9.52
CA ASP A 321 13.10 -2.01 8.18
C ASP A 321 14.38 -1.50 7.53
N SER A 322 14.92 -2.26 6.58
CA SER A 322 16.12 -1.86 5.84
C SER A 322 15.99 -0.52 5.12
N LYS A 323 14.76 -0.12 4.76
CA LYS A 323 14.51 1.18 4.12
C LYS A 323 14.75 2.35 5.06
N MET A 324 14.59 2.17 6.37
CA MET A 324 14.93 3.21 7.36
C MET A 324 16.44 3.53 7.30
N THR A 325 17.28 2.49 7.26
CA THR A 325 18.75 2.68 7.14
C THR A 325 19.11 3.36 5.83
N GLU A 326 18.56 2.89 4.69
CA GLU A 326 18.81 3.46 3.36
C GLU A 326 18.40 4.95 3.31
N ILE A 327 17.24 5.29 3.84
CA ILE A 327 16.74 6.67 3.89
C ILE A 327 17.62 7.52 4.80
N SER A 328 18.07 6.97 5.92
CA SER A 328 18.93 7.71 6.87
C SER A 328 20.29 8.02 6.27
N GLU A 329 20.89 7.11 5.52
CA GLU A 329 22.11 7.39 4.75
C GLU A 329 21.92 8.48 3.71
N GLN A 330 20.83 8.40 2.95
CA GLN A 330 20.59 9.33 1.82
C GLN A 330 20.14 10.71 2.25
N GLU A 331 19.33 10.81 3.31
CA GLU A 331 18.62 12.02 3.66
C GLU A 331 19.06 12.65 4.99
N PHE A 332 19.56 11.85 5.94
CA PHE A 332 19.89 12.33 7.27
C PHE A 332 21.39 12.33 7.56
N GLY A 333 22.21 11.83 6.64
CA GLY A 333 23.67 11.85 6.75
C GLY A 333 24.24 10.76 7.65
N LEU A 334 23.52 9.63 7.81
CA LEU A 334 24.03 8.48 8.55
C LEU A 334 25.28 7.91 7.87
N ASP A 335 26.37 7.81 8.60
CA ASP A 335 27.60 7.12 8.17
C ASP A 335 27.60 5.66 8.68
N THR A 336 27.15 4.74 7.84
CA THR A 336 27.15 3.30 8.17
C THR A 336 28.55 2.66 8.16
N THR A 337 29.58 3.40 7.72
CA THR A 337 30.96 2.92 7.74
C THR A 337 31.68 3.21 9.05
N ASN A 338 31.05 3.94 9.97
CA ASN A 338 31.62 4.27 11.27
C ASN A 338 31.92 2.98 12.07
N PRO A 339 33.18 2.75 12.51
CA PRO A 339 33.57 1.52 13.21
C PRO A 339 32.91 1.32 14.57
N ASN A 340 32.34 2.39 15.15
CA ASN A 340 31.61 2.35 16.42
C ASN A 340 30.10 2.14 16.25
N LEU A 341 29.61 2.05 15.01
CA LEU A 341 28.22 1.75 14.68
C LEU A 341 28.09 0.36 14.07
N LYS A 342 27.18 -0.45 14.60
CA LYS A 342 26.81 -1.70 13.97
C LYS A 342 25.29 -1.79 13.82
N ILE A 343 24.83 -2.07 12.62
CA ILE A 343 23.42 -2.15 12.29
C ILE A 343 23.04 -3.60 12.00
N TYR A 344 21.95 -4.06 12.62
CA TYR A 344 21.38 -5.38 12.42
C TYR A 344 19.98 -5.22 11.86
N THR A 345 19.78 -5.62 10.61
CA THR A 345 18.45 -5.61 9.97
C THR A 345 17.69 -6.87 10.35
N THR A 346 16.94 -6.81 11.45
CA THR A 346 16.18 -7.94 11.97
C THR A 346 15.14 -7.49 13.00
N ASP A 347 14.19 -8.37 13.31
CA ASP A 347 13.21 -8.13 14.39
C ASP A 347 13.91 -8.10 15.77
N GLY A 348 13.61 -7.06 16.56
CA GLY A 348 14.26 -6.82 17.86
C GLY A 348 14.05 -7.96 18.85
N ARG A 349 12.87 -8.56 18.90
CA ARG A 349 12.60 -9.72 19.78
C ARG A 349 13.41 -10.93 19.33
N SER A 350 13.46 -11.17 18.04
CA SER A 350 14.25 -12.26 17.48
C SER A 350 15.73 -12.06 17.76
N PHE A 351 16.24 -10.83 17.61
CA PHE A 351 17.61 -10.48 17.94
C PHE A 351 17.94 -10.81 19.39
N LEU A 352 17.13 -10.38 20.33
CA LEU A 352 17.33 -10.64 21.76
C LEU A 352 17.29 -12.14 22.08
N ASN A 353 16.32 -12.88 21.54
CA ASN A 353 16.17 -14.31 21.78
C ASN A 353 17.34 -15.14 21.24
N TYR A 354 17.92 -14.74 20.10
CA TYR A 354 19.10 -15.43 19.53
C TYR A 354 20.39 -15.05 20.22
N ASN A 355 20.51 -13.85 20.77
CA ASN A 355 21.67 -13.35 21.45
C ASN A 355 21.68 -13.61 22.97
N ASP A 356 20.59 -14.09 23.55
CA ASP A 356 20.49 -14.47 24.97
C ASP A 356 21.49 -15.60 25.36
N LYS A 357 22.09 -16.26 24.36
CA LYS A 357 23.20 -17.21 24.52
C LYS A 357 24.60 -16.57 24.48
N LYS A 358 24.70 -15.31 24.07
CA LYS A 358 25.90 -14.49 24.16
C LYS A 358 25.52 -13.33 25.07
N LYS A 359 25.92 -13.36 26.32
CA LYS A 359 25.73 -12.26 27.27
C LYS A 359 26.07 -10.94 26.57
N VAL A 360 25.03 -10.11 26.36
CA VAL A 360 25.18 -8.70 26.07
C VAL A 360 25.61 -8.01 27.36
#